data_3b20e313e5188f0fd16655a0fb181eda
#
_entry.id   3b20e313e5188f0fd16655a0fb181eda
#
_cell.length_a   1.000
_cell.length_b   1.000
_cell.length_c   1.000
_cell.angle_alpha   90.00
_cell.angle_beta   90.00
_cell.angle_gamma   90.00
#
_symmetry.space_group_name_H-M   'P 1'
#
loop_
_entity.id
_entity.type
_entity.pdbx_description
1 polymer ?
#
loop_
_entity_poly.entity_id
_entity_poly.type
_entity_poly.pdbx_seq_one_letter_code
_entity_poly.pdbx_strand_id
1 'polypeptide(L)'
;MKITERLNVLRELMKEKKIDAYLVPTDDFHGSEYVGDYFKCRKYITGFTGSAGTAVIMQDMAGLWTDGRYFIQAADQLRGSTIELFRSGEPGVPTVHQFLAEKLEKSMCLGFDGRTVSAKEAEELEKLLEEKNITFAVNEDLIGEIWRERPALSCEPVMELDVKWAGESRKDKITGIREQMKAKKANIFILTSLDDIAWLLNIRGNDIHCCPVVLSYLVVTDAELRLYANAAAFSEEIRTNLAADGVKIYPYEDVYSYVQTVAEDKKILLSKANVNSRLVSNIPCNVTIVDEPNLTLLPKAVKNQTEMDNERTAHVKDGVAVTKFIRWMKTNVAKERITELGAAEKLYQFRSEQEHFIGDSFDPIIAYGKHAAIVHYSATEETDIPLEARGMVLADTGGHYLEGTTDITRTIVLGPVTEKEKKYFTAVLRGNLNLAAAKFKYGCTGLNLDYLARGPLWELGEDYNHGTGHGVGYLLNVHEGPNSFRWKNLPGNPAPVLEEGMITSDEPGYYLENEFGIRHENLVLCKKAEKTPFGQFMCFEPLTMAPFDLDGVDPQQMSDRERKLLNAYHKKVYDTISPYLEKDEKEWLKQATREI
;
A
#
# COMPACT_ATOMS: atom_id res chain seq x y z
N MET A 1 -24.34 1.32 -18.31
CA MET A 1 -25.12 0.14 -17.85
C MET A 1 -25.16 0.12 -16.32
N LYS A 2 -26.30 -0.23 -15.73
CA LYS A 2 -26.41 -0.47 -14.27
C LYS A 2 -25.64 -1.76 -13.89
N ILE A 3 -25.25 -1.90 -12.63
CA ILE A 3 -24.53 -3.10 -12.15
C ILE A 3 -25.31 -4.39 -12.45
N THR A 4 -26.61 -4.39 -12.18
CA THR A 4 -27.48 -5.55 -12.47
C THR A 4 -27.51 -5.93 -13.96
N GLU A 5 -27.42 -4.96 -14.86
CA GLU A 5 -27.35 -5.20 -16.30
C GLU A 5 -26.00 -5.80 -16.70
N ARG A 6 -24.88 -5.29 -16.12
CA ARG A 6 -23.54 -5.82 -16.33
C ARG A 6 -23.45 -7.28 -15.87
N LEU A 7 -24.00 -7.59 -14.68
CA LEU A 7 -24.06 -8.97 -14.18
C LEU A 7 -24.84 -9.89 -15.11
N ASN A 8 -25.97 -9.44 -15.65
CA ASN A 8 -26.74 -10.25 -16.58
C ASN A 8 -25.99 -10.53 -17.88
N VAL A 9 -25.32 -9.51 -18.46
CA VAL A 9 -24.51 -9.69 -19.67
C VAL A 9 -23.34 -10.67 -19.41
N LEU A 10 -22.68 -10.55 -18.26
CA LEU A 10 -21.63 -11.47 -17.86
C LEU A 10 -22.15 -12.91 -17.72
N ARG A 11 -23.30 -13.11 -17.07
CA ARG A 11 -23.91 -14.43 -16.90
C ARG A 11 -24.27 -15.09 -18.23
N GLU A 12 -24.79 -14.33 -19.20
CA GLU A 12 -25.03 -14.88 -20.54
C GLU A 12 -23.73 -15.31 -21.23
N LEU A 13 -22.66 -14.51 -21.14
CA LEU A 13 -21.35 -14.87 -21.66
C LEU A 13 -20.76 -16.10 -20.96
N MET A 14 -20.91 -16.20 -19.64
CA MET A 14 -20.53 -17.39 -18.88
C MET A 14 -21.25 -18.65 -19.38
N LYS A 15 -22.57 -18.56 -19.67
CA LYS A 15 -23.33 -19.69 -20.25
C LYS A 15 -22.78 -20.12 -21.62
N GLU A 16 -22.52 -19.17 -22.50
CA GLU A 16 -21.94 -19.45 -23.82
C GLU A 16 -20.61 -20.18 -23.70
N LYS A 17 -19.77 -19.78 -22.77
CA LYS A 17 -18.45 -20.35 -22.51
C LYS A 17 -18.47 -21.55 -21.54
N LYS A 18 -19.63 -21.95 -21.04
CA LYS A 18 -19.84 -23.06 -20.09
C LYS A 18 -19.02 -22.88 -18.80
N ILE A 19 -19.02 -21.67 -18.25
CA ILE A 19 -18.40 -21.30 -16.99
C ILE A 19 -19.49 -21.16 -15.94
N ASP A 20 -19.39 -21.91 -14.83
CA ASP A 20 -20.40 -21.94 -13.76
C ASP A 20 -20.15 -20.88 -12.69
N ALA A 21 -18.89 -20.60 -12.40
CA ALA A 21 -18.47 -19.52 -11.52
C ALA A 21 -17.33 -18.72 -12.15
N TYR A 22 -17.32 -17.40 -11.96
CA TYR A 22 -16.28 -16.52 -12.48
C TYR A 22 -15.70 -15.65 -11.37
N LEU A 23 -14.37 -15.72 -11.18
CA LEU A 23 -13.63 -15.01 -10.15
C LEU A 23 -13.06 -13.70 -10.71
N VAL A 24 -13.27 -12.60 -9.99
CA VAL A 24 -12.77 -11.25 -10.36
C VAL A 24 -12.12 -10.60 -9.13
N PRO A 25 -10.81 -10.76 -8.94
CA PRO A 25 -10.10 -10.10 -7.85
C PRO A 25 -9.87 -8.60 -8.14
N THR A 26 -9.49 -7.85 -7.10
CA THR A 26 -8.78 -6.58 -7.29
C THR A 26 -7.32 -6.93 -7.52
N ASP A 27 -6.93 -6.96 -8.77
CA ASP A 27 -5.54 -7.25 -9.14
C ASP A 27 -5.25 -6.75 -10.56
N ASP A 28 -3.96 -6.59 -10.85
CA ASP A 28 -3.44 -6.39 -12.20
C ASP A 28 -2.63 -7.62 -12.65
N PHE A 29 -1.86 -7.49 -13.73
CA PHE A 29 -1.04 -8.60 -14.23
C PHE A 29 0.26 -8.80 -13.43
N HIS A 30 0.49 -7.95 -12.41
CA HIS A 30 1.74 -7.82 -11.67
C HIS A 30 1.60 -8.09 -10.17
N GLY A 31 0.38 -8.27 -9.66
CA GLY A 31 0.09 -8.44 -8.23
C GLY A 31 0.18 -7.14 -7.45
N SER A 32 -0.19 -6.00 -8.06
CA SER A 32 -0.13 -4.68 -7.43
C SER A 32 -1.31 -4.46 -6.49
N GLU A 33 -1.09 -3.79 -5.35
CA GLU A 33 -2.17 -3.42 -4.42
C GLU A 33 -3.10 -2.36 -5.04
N TYR A 34 -2.52 -1.33 -5.65
CA TYR A 34 -3.26 -0.32 -6.43
C TYR A 34 -3.15 -0.66 -7.90
N VAL A 35 -4.28 -0.60 -8.59
CA VAL A 35 -4.35 -1.03 -9.99
C VAL A 35 -4.69 0.13 -10.91
N GLY A 36 -4.05 0.18 -12.07
CA GLY A 36 -4.37 1.13 -13.13
C GLY A 36 -5.80 0.96 -13.66
N ASP A 37 -6.33 1.98 -14.34
CA ASP A 37 -7.73 2.02 -14.76
C ASP A 37 -8.13 0.85 -15.67
N TYR A 38 -7.22 0.37 -16.51
CA TYR A 38 -7.44 -0.83 -17.33
C TYR A 38 -7.83 -2.06 -16.49
N PHE A 39 -7.28 -2.21 -15.30
CA PHE A 39 -7.42 -3.38 -14.43
C PHE A 39 -8.60 -3.27 -13.45
N LYS A 40 -9.38 -2.19 -13.44
CA LYS A 40 -10.51 -1.99 -12.51
C LYS A 40 -11.73 -2.86 -12.83
N CYS A 41 -11.51 -4.12 -13.22
CA CYS A 41 -12.54 -5.10 -13.61
C CYS A 41 -13.52 -5.38 -12.48
N ARG A 42 -13.04 -5.57 -11.24
CA ARG A 42 -13.89 -5.80 -10.07
C ARG A 42 -14.78 -4.57 -9.80
N LYS A 43 -14.22 -3.34 -9.86
CA LYS A 43 -14.99 -2.10 -9.75
C LYS A 43 -16.06 -2.02 -10.85
N TYR A 44 -15.70 -2.36 -12.09
CA TYR A 44 -16.64 -2.33 -13.22
C TYR A 44 -17.85 -3.24 -12.98
N ILE A 45 -17.63 -4.50 -12.54
CA ILE A 45 -18.71 -5.47 -12.41
C ILE A 45 -19.52 -5.31 -11.12
N THR A 46 -18.94 -4.77 -10.03
CA THR A 46 -19.62 -4.66 -8.73
C THR A 46 -20.07 -3.24 -8.37
N GLY A 47 -19.42 -2.21 -8.92
CA GLY A 47 -19.59 -0.81 -8.47
C GLY A 47 -18.84 -0.47 -7.19
N PHE A 48 -18.24 -1.44 -6.50
CA PHE A 48 -17.44 -1.20 -5.32
C PHE A 48 -16.08 -0.58 -5.68
N THR A 49 -15.68 0.50 -5.00
CA THR A 49 -14.49 1.29 -5.33
C THR A 49 -13.30 1.07 -4.40
N GLY A 50 -13.46 0.36 -3.27
CA GLY A 50 -12.36 0.08 -2.34
C GLY A 50 -11.17 -0.64 -3.03
N SER A 51 -9.97 -0.49 -2.51
CA SER A 51 -8.75 -1.04 -3.13
C SER A 51 -8.56 -2.54 -2.94
N ALA A 52 -9.29 -3.19 -2.03
CA ALA A 52 -9.17 -4.61 -1.77
C ALA A 52 -10.52 -5.32 -1.81
N GLY A 53 -10.59 -6.43 -2.55
CA GLY A 53 -11.77 -7.28 -2.58
C GLY A 53 -11.79 -8.20 -3.79
N THR A 54 -12.54 -9.28 -3.66
CA THR A 54 -12.72 -10.30 -4.70
C THR A 54 -14.20 -10.54 -4.94
N ALA A 55 -14.62 -10.48 -6.19
CA ALA A 55 -15.98 -10.84 -6.57
C ALA A 55 -16.04 -12.27 -7.12
N VAL A 56 -17.07 -13.01 -6.75
CA VAL A 56 -17.45 -14.29 -7.36
C VAL A 56 -18.84 -14.16 -7.94
N ILE A 57 -18.95 -14.43 -9.23
CA ILE A 57 -20.22 -14.37 -9.96
C ILE A 57 -20.61 -15.77 -10.39
N MET A 58 -21.84 -16.19 -10.03
CA MET A 58 -22.48 -17.42 -10.46
C MET A 58 -23.79 -17.09 -11.18
N GLN A 59 -24.46 -18.10 -11.75
CA GLN A 59 -25.68 -17.87 -12.52
C GLN A 59 -26.83 -17.29 -11.67
N ASP A 60 -26.93 -17.71 -10.42
CA ASP A 60 -28.03 -17.38 -9.50
C ASP A 60 -27.63 -16.41 -8.38
N MET A 61 -26.31 -16.21 -8.16
CA MET A 61 -25.82 -15.32 -7.12
C MET A 61 -24.55 -14.56 -7.54
N ALA A 62 -24.23 -13.52 -6.78
CA ALA A 62 -22.96 -12.81 -6.85
C ALA A 62 -22.54 -12.37 -5.45
N GLY A 63 -21.27 -12.52 -5.11
CA GLY A 63 -20.72 -12.11 -3.82
C GLY A 63 -19.48 -11.24 -3.98
N LEU A 64 -19.29 -10.33 -3.03
CA LEU A 64 -18.07 -9.53 -2.87
C LEU A 64 -17.47 -9.79 -1.50
N TRP A 65 -16.24 -10.28 -1.46
CA TRP A 65 -15.42 -10.38 -0.26
C TRP A 65 -14.52 -9.16 -0.13
N THR A 66 -14.53 -8.51 1.03
CA THR A 66 -13.59 -7.42 1.35
C THR A 66 -13.28 -7.44 2.85
N ASP A 67 -12.25 -6.71 3.28
CA ASP A 67 -11.79 -6.68 4.68
C ASP A 67 -12.38 -5.52 5.50
N GLY A 68 -12.05 -5.47 6.79
CA GLY A 68 -12.65 -4.55 7.76
C GLY A 68 -12.48 -3.06 7.46
N ARG A 69 -11.52 -2.69 6.62
CA ARG A 69 -11.31 -1.30 6.18
C ARG A 69 -12.49 -0.79 5.34
N TYR A 70 -13.21 -1.70 4.67
CA TYR A 70 -14.20 -1.37 3.64
C TYR A 70 -15.63 -1.82 3.95
N PHE A 71 -15.92 -2.44 5.09
CA PHE A 71 -17.26 -3.00 5.36
C PHE A 71 -18.38 -2.00 5.21
N ILE A 72 -18.22 -0.78 5.73
CA ILE A 72 -19.21 0.30 5.66
C ILE A 72 -19.38 0.76 4.22
N GLN A 73 -18.29 1.07 3.53
CA GLN A 73 -18.28 1.52 2.15
C GLN A 73 -18.90 0.49 1.20
N ALA A 74 -18.51 -0.78 1.34
CA ALA A 74 -19.05 -1.85 0.50
C ALA A 74 -20.55 -2.06 0.71
N ALA A 75 -21.03 -2.02 1.97
CA ALA A 75 -22.45 -2.13 2.28
C ALA A 75 -23.27 -1.02 1.61
N ASP A 76 -22.74 0.20 1.57
CA ASP A 76 -23.42 1.32 0.91
C ASP A 76 -23.37 1.22 -0.62
N GLN A 77 -22.22 0.92 -1.19
CA GLN A 77 -22.03 0.88 -2.64
C GLN A 77 -22.71 -0.32 -3.32
N LEU A 78 -22.87 -1.44 -2.61
CA LEU A 78 -23.57 -2.61 -3.12
C LEU A 78 -25.09 -2.52 -3.02
N ARG A 79 -25.62 -1.48 -2.40
CA ARG A 79 -27.07 -1.33 -2.19
C ARG A 79 -27.83 -1.34 -3.51
N GLY A 80 -28.73 -2.31 -3.68
CA GLY A 80 -29.54 -2.48 -4.89
C GLY A 80 -28.83 -3.15 -6.07
N SER A 81 -27.59 -3.63 -5.89
CA SER A 81 -26.81 -4.32 -6.94
C SER A 81 -27.13 -5.81 -7.08
N THR A 82 -27.82 -6.45 -6.14
CA THR A 82 -28.00 -7.90 -6.00
C THR A 82 -26.70 -8.68 -5.65
N ILE A 83 -25.63 -7.98 -5.28
CA ILE A 83 -24.36 -8.58 -4.84
C ILE A 83 -24.38 -8.68 -3.31
N GLU A 84 -24.10 -9.86 -2.78
CA GLU A 84 -23.99 -10.10 -1.35
C GLU A 84 -22.60 -9.69 -0.84
N LEU A 85 -22.57 -8.99 0.32
CA LEU A 85 -21.32 -8.62 0.98
C LEU A 85 -20.87 -9.70 1.95
N PHE A 86 -19.69 -10.26 1.73
CA PHE A 86 -19.00 -11.17 2.63
C PHE A 86 -17.89 -10.42 3.38
N ARG A 87 -18.05 -10.25 4.69
CA ARG A 87 -17.12 -9.52 5.56
C ARG A 87 -15.96 -10.43 5.94
N SER A 88 -14.88 -10.41 5.17
CA SER A 88 -13.72 -11.29 5.34
C SER A 88 -13.13 -11.18 6.74
N GLY A 89 -12.92 -12.33 7.39
CA GLY A 89 -12.36 -12.41 8.74
C GLY A 89 -13.37 -12.37 9.88
N GLU A 90 -14.64 -12.06 9.60
CA GLU A 90 -15.70 -12.12 10.60
C GLU A 90 -16.11 -13.58 10.90
N PRO A 91 -16.50 -13.90 12.15
CA PRO A 91 -16.92 -15.25 12.52
C PRO A 91 -18.09 -15.75 11.68
N GLY A 92 -17.96 -16.95 11.12
CA GLY A 92 -19.01 -17.57 10.30
C GLY A 92 -19.06 -17.13 8.84
N VAL A 93 -18.21 -16.19 8.41
CA VAL A 93 -18.10 -15.80 7.01
C VAL A 93 -17.07 -16.68 6.30
N PRO A 94 -17.48 -17.43 5.23
CA PRO A 94 -16.54 -18.28 4.50
C PRO A 94 -15.54 -17.43 3.71
N THR A 95 -14.32 -17.92 3.56
CA THR A 95 -13.38 -17.36 2.59
C THR A 95 -13.86 -17.63 1.17
N VAL A 96 -13.31 -16.93 0.17
CA VAL A 96 -13.60 -17.20 -1.26
C VAL A 96 -13.36 -18.68 -1.58
N HIS A 97 -12.25 -19.26 -1.11
CA HIS A 97 -11.91 -20.67 -1.30
C HIS A 97 -12.94 -21.61 -0.68
N GLN A 98 -13.32 -21.37 0.58
CA GLN A 98 -14.35 -22.18 1.27
C GLN A 98 -15.71 -22.07 0.56
N PHE A 99 -16.08 -20.87 0.13
CA PHE A 99 -17.30 -20.64 -0.62
C PHE A 99 -17.32 -21.41 -1.95
N LEU A 100 -16.25 -21.29 -2.74
CA LEU A 100 -16.13 -22.03 -3.99
C LEU A 100 -16.13 -23.55 -3.77
N ALA A 101 -15.45 -24.02 -2.72
CA ALA A 101 -15.48 -25.43 -2.34
C ALA A 101 -16.88 -25.92 -1.91
N GLU A 102 -17.69 -25.07 -1.31
CA GLU A 102 -19.08 -25.40 -0.95
C GLU A 102 -20.02 -25.39 -2.18
N LYS A 103 -19.95 -24.33 -2.98
CA LYS A 103 -20.94 -24.04 -4.03
C LYS A 103 -20.70 -24.75 -5.37
N LEU A 104 -19.43 -25.00 -5.72
CA LEU A 104 -19.13 -25.71 -6.96
C LEU A 104 -19.45 -27.21 -6.79
N GLU A 105 -20.27 -27.73 -7.69
CA GLU A 105 -20.61 -29.14 -7.78
C GLU A 105 -19.64 -29.87 -8.71
N LYS A 106 -19.69 -31.19 -8.71
CA LYS A 106 -18.81 -32.05 -9.51
C LYS A 106 -18.93 -31.73 -11.01
N SER A 107 -17.78 -31.60 -11.66
CA SER A 107 -17.63 -31.33 -13.11
C SER A 107 -18.09 -29.94 -13.56
N MET A 108 -18.30 -29.00 -12.62
CA MET A 108 -18.47 -27.58 -12.96
C MET A 108 -17.16 -26.94 -13.45
N CYS A 109 -17.27 -25.72 -13.96
CA CYS A 109 -16.16 -24.92 -14.48
C CYS A 109 -15.99 -23.62 -13.68
N LEU A 110 -14.78 -23.38 -13.14
CA LEU A 110 -14.36 -22.11 -12.58
C LEU A 110 -13.55 -21.33 -13.60
N GLY A 111 -14.00 -20.12 -13.95
CA GLY A 111 -13.31 -19.23 -14.86
C GLY A 111 -12.66 -18.04 -14.16
N PHE A 112 -11.55 -17.55 -14.71
CA PHE A 112 -10.91 -16.28 -14.36
C PHE A 112 -9.89 -15.85 -15.41
N ASP A 113 -9.50 -14.59 -15.40
CA ASP A 113 -8.34 -14.14 -16.16
C ASP A 113 -7.06 -14.53 -15.40
N GLY A 114 -6.35 -15.53 -15.91
CA GLY A 114 -5.12 -16.03 -15.27
C GLY A 114 -3.99 -15.00 -15.18
N ARG A 115 -4.15 -13.82 -15.78
CA ARG A 115 -3.21 -12.72 -15.63
C ARG A 115 -3.45 -11.93 -14.34
N THR A 116 -4.64 -12.04 -13.71
CA THR A 116 -5.03 -11.34 -12.48
C THR A 116 -5.14 -12.25 -11.26
N VAL A 117 -4.77 -13.53 -11.41
CA VAL A 117 -4.73 -14.51 -10.32
C VAL A 117 -3.31 -15.04 -10.20
N SER A 118 -2.73 -15.00 -9.02
CA SER A 118 -1.37 -15.49 -8.81
C SER A 118 -1.27 -17.00 -9.08
N ALA A 119 -0.08 -17.46 -9.47
CA ALA A 119 0.14 -18.89 -9.70
C ALA A 119 -0.09 -19.72 -8.42
N LYS A 120 0.27 -19.17 -7.25
CA LYS A 120 0.04 -19.82 -5.97
C LYS A 120 -1.45 -19.99 -5.67
N GLU A 121 -2.25 -18.94 -5.87
CA GLU A 121 -3.70 -18.99 -5.64
C GLU A 121 -4.39 -19.96 -6.60
N ALA A 122 -3.99 -19.96 -7.87
CA ALA A 122 -4.51 -20.91 -8.85
C ALA A 122 -4.20 -22.37 -8.45
N GLU A 123 -2.97 -22.67 -8.03
CA GLU A 123 -2.57 -24.01 -7.54
C GLU A 123 -3.34 -24.42 -6.27
N GLU A 124 -3.58 -23.47 -5.35
CA GLU A 124 -4.36 -23.72 -4.13
C GLU A 124 -5.83 -24.03 -4.47
N LEU A 125 -6.43 -23.32 -5.42
CA LEU A 125 -7.78 -23.59 -5.92
C LEU A 125 -7.87 -24.94 -6.63
N GLU A 126 -6.92 -25.25 -7.53
CA GLU A 126 -6.86 -26.53 -8.22
C GLU A 126 -6.81 -27.70 -7.21
N LYS A 127 -5.90 -27.61 -6.22
CA LYS A 127 -5.77 -28.63 -5.18
C LYS A 127 -7.03 -28.77 -4.30
N LEU A 128 -7.64 -27.62 -3.93
CA LEU A 128 -8.84 -27.60 -3.08
C LEU A 128 -10.04 -28.26 -3.78
N LEU A 129 -10.15 -28.10 -5.10
CA LEU A 129 -11.29 -28.54 -5.90
C LEU A 129 -11.05 -29.85 -6.67
N GLU A 130 -9.90 -30.50 -6.47
CA GLU A 130 -9.49 -31.72 -7.19
C GLU A 130 -10.51 -32.86 -7.05
N GLU A 131 -11.02 -33.15 -5.85
CA GLU A 131 -11.99 -34.22 -5.61
C GLU A 131 -13.33 -34.02 -6.33
N LYS A 132 -13.66 -32.79 -6.71
CA LYS A 132 -14.87 -32.44 -7.45
C LYS A 132 -14.69 -32.47 -8.96
N ASN A 133 -13.47 -32.74 -9.47
CA ASN A 133 -13.13 -32.68 -10.90
C ASN A 133 -13.59 -31.36 -11.55
N ILE A 134 -13.34 -30.24 -10.89
CA ILE A 134 -13.63 -28.92 -11.45
C ILE A 134 -12.67 -28.66 -12.63
N THR A 135 -13.22 -28.12 -13.72
CA THR A 135 -12.40 -27.62 -14.82
C THR A 135 -12.10 -26.14 -14.61
N PHE A 136 -10.95 -25.70 -15.11
CA PHE A 136 -10.50 -24.31 -14.95
C PHE A 136 -10.39 -23.63 -16.31
N ALA A 137 -11.14 -22.53 -16.51
CA ALA A 137 -11.06 -21.66 -17.68
C ALA A 137 -10.20 -20.44 -17.35
N VAL A 138 -8.86 -20.59 -17.42
CA VAL A 138 -7.88 -19.61 -16.89
C VAL A 138 -7.41 -18.56 -17.91
N ASN A 139 -7.89 -18.61 -19.15
CA ASN A 139 -7.48 -17.67 -20.20
C ASN A 139 -8.64 -16.78 -20.68
N GLU A 140 -9.62 -16.55 -19.82
CA GLU A 140 -10.88 -15.91 -20.17
C GLU A 140 -11.01 -14.54 -19.50
N ASP A 141 -10.75 -13.45 -20.22
CA ASP A 141 -11.03 -12.08 -19.78
C ASP A 141 -12.48 -11.70 -20.11
N LEU A 142 -13.45 -12.32 -19.42
CA LEU A 142 -14.88 -12.07 -19.69
C LEU A 142 -15.29 -10.63 -19.42
N ILE A 143 -14.63 -9.98 -18.45
CA ILE A 143 -14.92 -8.57 -18.15
C ILE A 143 -14.44 -7.68 -19.31
N GLY A 144 -13.28 -7.98 -19.88
CA GLY A 144 -12.78 -7.25 -21.05
C GLY A 144 -13.68 -7.38 -22.28
N GLU A 145 -14.34 -8.55 -22.47
CA GLU A 145 -15.27 -8.77 -23.57
C GLU A 145 -16.57 -7.93 -23.44
N ILE A 146 -17.03 -7.66 -22.21
CA ILE A 146 -18.26 -6.91 -21.95
C ILE A 146 -18.03 -5.42 -21.67
N TRP A 147 -16.81 -5.02 -21.28
CA TRP A 147 -16.47 -3.64 -20.96
C TRP A 147 -16.00 -2.87 -22.20
N ARG A 148 -16.96 -2.41 -23.03
CA ARG A 148 -16.68 -1.76 -24.31
C ARG A 148 -15.84 -0.49 -24.21
N GLU A 149 -15.97 0.24 -23.09
CA GLU A 149 -15.27 1.51 -22.85
C GLU A 149 -14.09 1.30 -21.89
N ARG A 150 -13.51 0.10 -21.87
CA ARG A 150 -12.34 -0.19 -21.03
C ARG A 150 -11.19 0.74 -21.42
N PRO A 151 -10.59 1.46 -20.46
CA PRO A 151 -9.40 2.26 -20.73
C PRO A 151 -8.29 1.43 -21.38
N ALA A 152 -7.44 2.05 -22.17
CA ALA A 152 -6.23 1.39 -22.68
C ALA A 152 -5.25 1.12 -21.53
N LEU A 153 -4.31 0.19 -21.74
CA LEU A 153 -3.16 0.07 -20.85
C LEU A 153 -2.40 1.40 -20.79
N SER A 154 -2.00 1.79 -19.60
CA SER A 154 -1.23 3.01 -19.40
C SER A 154 0.12 2.94 -20.14
N CYS A 155 0.61 4.10 -20.55
CA CYS A 155 1.91 4.26 -21.20
C CYS A 155 2.45 5.66 -20.86
N GLU A 156 2.61 5.93 -19.57
CA GLU A 156 3.11 7.21 -19.09
C GLU A 156 4.63 7.32 -19.27
N PRO A 157 5.17 8.54 -19.44
CA PRO A 157 6.60 8.72 -19.59
C PRO A 157 7.42 8.17 -18.44
N VAL A 158 8.47 7.45 -18.76
CA VAL A 158 9.43 6.92 -17.77
C VAL A 158 10.43 8.01 -17.39
N MET A 159 10.74 8.08 -16.09
CA MET A 159 11.80 8.90 -15.52
C MET A 159 12.93 7.97 -15.02
N GLU A 160 14.18 8.32 -15.31
CA GLU A 160 15.35 7.66 -14.72
C GLU A 160 15.72 8.33 -13.40
N LEU A 161 15.89 7.53 -12.35
CA LEU A 161 16.32 8.01 -11.04
C LEU A 161 17.85 8.01 -10.97
N ASP A 162 18.45 9.19 -10.90
CA ASP A 162 19.90 9.36 -10.80
C ASP A 162 20.45 8.69 -9.53
N VAL A 163 21.66 8.14 -9.60
CA VAL A 163 22.38 7.50 -8.50
C VAL A 163 22.52 8.43 -7.28
N LYS A 164 22.61 9.75 -7.50
CA LYS A 164 22.63 10.71 -6.38
C LYS A 164 21.37 10.63 -5.49
N TRP A 165 20.24 10.17 -6.04
CA TRP A 165 19.00 9.91 -5.33
C TRP A 165 18.90 8.45 -4.87
N ALA A 166 19.20 7.50 -5.77
CA ALA A 166 19.09 6.07 -5.51
C ALA A 166 20.20 5.51 -4.61
N GLY A 167 21.34 6.20 -4.49
CA GLY A 167 22.50 5.79 -3.67
C GLY A 167 23.27 4.58 -4.21
N GLU A 168 22.67 3.78 -5.09
CA GLU A 168 23.27 2.58 -5.68
C GLU A 168 22.97 2.51 -7.17
N SER A 169 23.97 2.13 -7.96
CA SER A 169 23.81 2.02 -9.40
C SER A 169 22.98 0.79 -9.80
N ARG A 170 22.29 0.85 -10.94
CA ARG A 170 21.59 -0.28 -11.56
C ARG A 170 22.52 -1.50 -11.71
N LYS A 171 23.77 -1.27 -12.12
CA LYS A 171 24.77 -2.34 -12.31
C LYS A 171 25.09 -3.07 -11.01
N ASP A 172 25.25 -2.33 -9.90
CA ASP A 172 25.58 -2.92 -8.61
C ASP A 172 24.40 -3.74 -8.09
N LYS A 173 23.17 -3.20 -8.16
CA LYS A 173 21.95 -3.92 -7.81
C LYS A 173 21.79 -5.21 -8.61
N ILE A 174 21.97 -5.17 -9.92
CA ILE A 174 21.87 -6.34 -10.80
C ILE A 174 22.97 -7.37 -10.47
N THR A 175 24.18 -6.90 -10.15
CA THR A 175 25.27 -7.79 -9.74
C THR A 175 24.90 -8.55 -8.47
N GLY A 176 24.35 -7.85 -7.45
CA GLY A 176 23.88 -8.48 -6.21
C GLY A 176 22.75 -9.50 -6.46
N ILE A 177 21.81 -9.19 -7.37
CA ILE A 177 20.74 -10.15 -7.74
C ILE A 177 21.32 -11.39 -8.42
N ARG A 178 22.27 -11.23 -9.35
CA ARG A 178 22.92 -12.36 -10.01
C ARG A 178 23.73 -13.25 -9.04
N GLU A 179 24.36 -12.68 -8.03
CA GLU A 179 25.01 -13.43 -6.96
C GLU A 179 24.01 -14.27 -6.16
N GLN A 180 22.85 -13.71 -5.81
CA GLN A 180 21.79 -14.43 -5.15
C GLN A 180 21.20 -15.54 -6.05
N MET A 181 20.98 -15.28 -7.34
CA MET A 181 20.55 -16.30 -8.32
C MET A 181 21.54 -17.49 -8.34
N LYS A 182 22.84 -17.19 -8.38
CA LYS A 182 23.90 -18.22 -8.37
C LYS A 182 23.87 -19.04 -7.07
N ALA A 183 23.67 -18.42 -5.92
CA ALA A 183 23.53 -19.10 -4.64
C ALA A 183 22.32 -20.05 -4.61
N LYS A 184 21.21 -19.67 -5.26
CA LYS A 184 20.00 -20.47 -5.43
C LYS A 184 20.08 -21.46 -6.62
N LYS A 185 21.20 -21.47 -7.38
CA LYS A 185 21.40 -22.28 -8.59
C LYS A 185 20.34 -22.04 -9.65
N ALA A 186 19.80 -20.81 -9.75
CA ALA A 186 18.86 -20.39 -10.76
C ALA A 186 19.59 -19.78 -11.96
N ASN A 187 19.10 -20.06 -13.18
CA ASN A 187 19.64 -19.52 -14.44
C ASN A 187 18.86 -18.28 -14.89
N ILE A 188 17.59 -18.21 -14.51
CA ILE A 188 16.63 -17.19 -14.93
C ILE A 188 15.89 -16.73 -13.67
N PHE A 189 15.80 -15.42 -13.48
CA PHE A 189 14.91 -14.82 -12.50
C PHE A 189 13.83 -14.01 -13.22
N ILE A 190 12.57 -14.33 -12.96
CA ILE A 190 11.41 -13.61 -13.51
C ILE A 190 10.82 -12.75 -12.42
N LEU A 191 10.78 -11.45 -12.69
CA LEU A 191 10.27 -10.43 -11.80
C LEU A 191 9.06 -9.76 -12.45
N THR A 192 7.94 -9.76 -11.74
CA THR A 192 6.68 -9.16 -12.21
C THR A 192 6.24 -7.97 -11.36
N SER A 193 6.66 -7.89 -10.10
CA SER A 193 6.32 -6.79 -9.20
C SER A 193 6.90 -5.48 -9.73
N LEU A 194 6.02 -4.52 -10.02
CA LEU A 194 6.39 -3.27 -10.70
C LEU A 194 7.35 -2.41 -9.89
N ASP A 195 7.14 -2.32 -8.59
CA ASP A 195 8.00 -1.58 -7.65
C ASP A 195 9.39 -2.21 -7.53
N ASP A 196 9.49 -3.54 -7.55
CA ASP A 196 10.76 -4.27 -7.58
C ASP A 196 11.56 -3.99 -8.86
N ILE A 197 10.87 -3.98 -10.01
CA ILE A 197 11.49 -3.66 -11.31
C ILE A 197 11.96 -2.20 -11.32
N ALA A 198 11.10 -1.28 -10.86
CA ALA A 198 11.42 0.13 -10.78
C ALA A 198 12.63 0.41 -9.87
N TRP A 199 12.70 -0.26 -8.71
CA TRP A 199 13.83 -0.18 -7.80
C TRP A 199 15.10 -0.73 -8.43
N LEU A 200 15.04 -1.94 -9.02
CA LEU A 200 16.21 -2.63 -9.58
C LEU A 200 16.83 -1.87 -10.75
N LEU A 201 15.97 -1.27 -11.60
CA LEU A 201 16.41 -0.56 -12.79
C LEU A 201 16.62 0.95 -12.57
N ASN A 202 16.39 1.48 -11.36
CA ASN A 202 16.39 2.92 -11.07
C ASN A 202 15.53 3.71 -12.06
N ILE A 203 14.32 3.23 -12.33
CA ILE A 203 13.33 3.92 -13.16
C ILE A 203 12.06 4.19 -12.35
N ARG A 204 11.35 5.23 -12.72
CA ARG A 204 10.04 5.58 -12.18
C ARG A 204 9.10 5.91 -13.33
N GLY A 205 7.81 5.76 -13.11
CA GLY A 205 6.77 6.09 -14.08
C GLY A 205 5.53 6.62 -13.37
N ASN A 206 4.39 6.59 -14.06
CA ASN A 206 3.10 6.98 -13.50
C ASN A 206 1.97 6.14 -14.07
N ASP A 207 2.25 4.87 -14.38
CA ASP A 207 1.25 3.96 -14.96
C ASP A 207 0.16 3.56 -13.97
N ILE A 208 0.42 3.70 -12.68
CA ILE A 208 -0.55 3.53 -11.61
C ILE A 208 -0.63 4.83 -10.82
N HIS A 209 -1.84 5.32 -10.60
CA HIS A 209 -2.09 6.54 -9.84
C HIS A 209 -1.45 6.46 -8.45
N CYS A 210 -0.74 7.50 -8.06
CA CYS A 210 0.04 7.59 -6.81
C CYS A 210 1.13 6.52 -6.62
N CYS A 211 1.43 5.71 -7.64
CA CYS A 211 2.50 4.72 -7.58
C CYS A 211 3.48 4.99 -8.73
N PRO A 212 4.71 5.44 -8.45
CA PRO A 212 5.64 5.84 -9.51
C PRO A 212 6.33 4.64 -10.18
N VAL A 213 5.54 3.78 -10.81
CA VAL A 213 5.95 2.51 -11.44
C VAL A 213 5.65 2.50 -12.93
N VAL A 214 6.28 1.56 -13.63
CA VAL A 214 6.15 1.34 -15.08
C VAL A 214 5.58 -0.05 -15.32
N LEU A 215 4.50 -0.17 -16.10
CA LEU A 215 3.96 -1.47 -16.51
C LEU A 215 5.01 -2.25 -17.27
N SER A 216 5.57 -3.28 -16.64
CA SER A 216 6.67 -4.06 -17.19
C SER A 216 6.86 -5.41 -16.54
N TYR A 217 7.53 -6.32 -17.25
CA TYR A 217 8.10 -7.54 -16.70
C TYR A 217 9.62 -7.49 -16.89
N LEU A 218 10.36 -8.09 -15.98
CA LEU A 218 11.81 -8.18 -16.10
C LEU A 218 12.26 -9.64 -16.01
N VAL A 219 13.05 -10.05 -16.98
CA VAL A 219 13.77 -11.34 -16.95
C VAL A 219 15.26 -11.09 -16.84
N VAL A 220 15.84 -11.57 -15.75
CA VAL A 220 17.26 -11.50 -15.46
C VAL A 220 17.90 -12.86 -15.72
N THR A 221 18.94 -12.90 -16.56
CA THR A 221 19.80 -14.07 -16.77
C THR A 221 21.23 -13.72 -16.46
N ASP A 222 22.14 -14.69 -16.50
CA ASP A 222 23.59 -14.43 -16.34
C ASP A 222 24.13 -13.43 -17.37
N ALA A 223 23.57 -13.43 -18.59
CA ALA A 223 24.07 -12.66 -19.72
C ALA A 223 23.20 -11.48 -20.13
N GLU A 224 21.88 -11.55 -19.91
CA GLU A 224 20.91 -10.58 -20.44
C GLU A 224 19.96 -10.05 -19.38
N LEU A 225 19.48 -8.86 -19.63
CA LEU A 225 18.35 -8.22 -18.93
C LEU A 225 17.29 -7.91 -19.98
N ARG A 226 16.14 -8.54 -19.87
CA ARG A 226 15.01 -8.38 -20.79
C ARG A 226 13.90 -7.64 -20.09
N LEU A 227 13.70 -6.38 -20.43
CA LEU A 227 12.59 -5.56 -19.96
C LEU A 227 11.45 -5.64 -20.98
N TYR A 228 10.33 -6.20 -20.60
CA TYR A 228 9.14 -6.27 -21.44
C TYR A 228 8.23 -5.10 -21.03
N ALA A 229 8.14 -4.09 -21.89
CA ALA A 229 7.40 -2.86 -21.61
C ALA A 229 6.97 -2.18 -22.91
N ASN A 230 6.08 -1.18 -22.82
CA ASN A 230 5.77 -0.33 -23.95
C ASN A 230 6.95 0.61 -24.23
N ALA A 231 7.68 0.37 -25.33
CA ALA A 231 8.86 1.16 -25.70
C ALA A 231 8.55 2.66 -25.92
N ALA A 232 7.30 3.03 -26.18
CA ALA A 232 6.91 4.43 -26.37
C ALA A 232 7.00 5.27 -25.08
N ALA A 233 6.95 4.62 -23.91
CA ALA A 233 7.10 5.29 -22.60
C ALA A 233 8.54 5.77 -22.35
N PHE A 234 9.54 5.25 -23.05
CA PHE A 234 10.96 5.52 -22.82
C PHE A 234 11.50 6.52 -23.82
N SER A 235 12.10 7.61 -23.35
CA SER A 235 12.84 8.55 -24.19
C SER A 235 14.06 7.88 -24.83
N GLU A 236 14.59 8.47 -25.90
CA GLU A 236 15.80 7.96 -26.57
C GLU A 236 17.01 7.95 -25.62
N GLU A 237 17.12 8.92 -24.75
CA GLU A 237 18.16 9.03 -23.72
C GLU A 237 18.07 7.87 -22.75
N ILE A 238 16.89 7.61 -22.17
CA ILE A 238 16.67 6.51 -21.21
C ILE A 238 16.93 5.15 -21.87
N ARG A 239 16.48 4.95 -23.11
CA ARG A 239 16.78 3.71 -23.87
C ARG A 239 18.29 3.51 -24.05
N THR A 240 19.02 4.57 -24.36
CA THR A 240 20.47 4.53 -24.53
C THR A 240 21.16 4.17 -23.20
N ASN A 241 20.76 4.78 -22.08
CA ASN A 241 21.31 4.50 -20.75
C ASN A 241 21.01 3.08 -20.31
N LEU A 242 19.78 2.60 -20.50
CA LEU A 242 19.39 1.22 -20.21
C LEU A 242 20.21 0.22 -21.04
N ALA A 243 20.39 0.47 -22.33
CA ALA A 243 21.17 -0.37 -23.25
C ALA A 243 22.65 -0.41 -22.85
N ALA A 244 23.24 0.72 -22.41
CA ALA A 244 24.61 0.78 -21.91
C ALA A 244 24.83 -0.09 -20.65
N ASP A 245 23.76 -0.30 -19.87
CA ASP A 245 23.75 -1.21 -18.70
C ASP A 245 23.30 -2.65 -19.05
N GLY A 246 23.12 -2.95 -20.33
CA GLY A 246 22.77 -4.27 -20.83
C GLY A 246 21.29 -4.61 -20.79
N VAL A 247 20.39 -3.65 -20.51
CA VAL A 247 18.95 -3.83 -20.53
C VAL A 247 18.42 -3.68 -21.94
N LYS A 248 17.70 -4.69 -22.44
CA LYS A 248 17.02 -4.66 -23.75
C LYS A 248 15.52 -4.59 -23.55
N ILE A 249 14.87 -3.65 -24.21
CA ILE A 249 13.41 -3.48 -24.15
C ILE A 249 12.77 -4.32 -25.25
N TYR A 250 11.75 -5.09 -24.87
CA TYR A 250 10.91 -5.94 -25.72
C TYR A 250 9.43 -5.55 -25.59
N PRO A 251 8.57 -5.88 -26.55
CA PRO A 251 7.13 -5.65 -26.42
C PRO A 251 6.56 -6.30 -25.15
N TYR A 252 5.66 -5.61 -24.49
CA TYR A 252 5.13 -5.99 -23.16
C TYR A 252 4.59 -7.42 -23.10
N GLU A 253 3.78 -7.84 -24.10
CA GLU A 253 3.15 -9.16 -24.14
C GLU A 253 4.13 -10.30 -24.53
N ASP A 254 5.31 -9.99 -25.06
CA ASP A 254 6.27 -10.99 -25.53
C ASP A 254 6.86 -11.82 -24.39
N VAL A 255 6.69 -11.42 -23.14
CA VAL A 255 7.11 -12.20 -21.96
C VAL A 255 6.47 -13.59 -21.96
N TYR A 256 5.18 -13.70 -22.34
CA TYR A 256 4.46 -14.96 -22.38
C TYR A 256 5.01 -15.91 -23.46
N SER A 257 5.43 -15.36 -24.58
CA SER A 257 6.10 -16.13 -25.65
C SER A 257 7.52 -16.53 -25.27
N TYR A 258 8.25 -15.64 -24.58
CA TYR A 258 9.60 -15.93 -24.12
C TYR A 258 9.64 -17.13 -23.17
N VAL A 259 8.77 -17.18 -22.17
CA VAL A 259 8.81 -18.26 -21.17
C VAL A 259 8.54 -19.64 -21.80
N GLN A 260 7.80 -19.70 -22.92
CA GLN A 260 7.56 -20.93 -23.67
C GLN A 260 8.85 -21.48 -24.34
N THR A 261 9.85 -20.62 -24.57
CA THR A 261 11.11 -21.00 -25.23
C THR A 261 12.20 -21.43 -24.27
N VAL A 262 11.94 -21.42 -22.97
CA VAL A 262 12.94 -21.77 -21.95
C VAL A 262 13.28 -23.26 -22.05
N ALA A 263 14.57 -23.57 -22.19
CA ALA A 263 15.05 -24.94 -22.31
C ALA A 263 14.95 -25.70 -20.98
N GLU A 264 14.72 -27.01 -21.06
CA GLU A 264 14.49 -27.89 -19.89
C GLU A 264 15.67 -27.98 -18.89
N ASP A 265 16.89 -27.69 -19.37
CA ASP A 265 18.09 -27.65 -18.52
C ASP A 265 18.19 -26.41 -17.64
N LYS A 266 17.29 -25.43 -17.83
CA LYS A 266 17.27 -24.17 -17.08
C LYS A 266 16.41 -24.30 -15.82
N LYS A 267 16.76 -23.48 -14.83
CA LYS A 267 15.99 -23.29 -13.61
C LYS A 267 15.52 -21.85 -13.52
N ILE A 268 14.21 -21.68 -13.41
CA ILE A 268 13.58 -20.38 -13.25
C ILE A 268 13.32 -20.16 -11.77
N LEU A 269 13.83 -19.05 -11.23
CA LEU A 269 13.43 -18.53 -9.93
C LEU A 269 12.33 -17.50 -10.14
N LEU A 270 11.25 -17.63 -9.41
CA LEU A 270 10.13 -16.69 -9.37
C LEU A 270 9.36 -16.88 -8.06
N SER A 271 8.58 -15.87 -7.69
CA SER A 271 7.62 -15.97 -6.58
C SER A 271 6.24 -16.32 -7.14
N LYS A 272 5.75 -17.54 -6.90
CA LYS A 272 4.40 -17.94 -7.31
C LYS A 272 3.30 -17.09 -6.67
N ALA A 273 3.59 -16.45 -5.54
CA ALA A 273 2.67 -15.54 -4.88
C ALA A 273 2.51 -14.20 -5.63
N ASN A 274 3.51 -13.80 -6.43
CA ASN A 274 3.51 -12.52 -7.16
C ASN A 274 3.30 -12.71 -8.67
N VAL A 275 3.80 -13.82 -9.24
CA VAL A 275 3.69 -14.08 -10.69
C VAL A 275 2.30 -14.60 -11.01
N ASN A 276 1.68 -14.08 -12.05
CA ASN A 276 0.36 -14.51 -12.48
C ASN A 276 0.35 -15.95 -13.05
N SER A 277 -0.78 -16.63 -12.89
CA SER A 277 -0.94 -18.06 -13.24
C SER A 277 -0.77 -18.33 -14.74
N ARG A 278 -1.19 -17.40 -15.60
CA ARG A 278 -1.01 -17.53 -17.05
C ARG A 278 0.45 -17.54 -17.46
N LEU A 279 1.29 -16.73 -16.84
CA LEU A 279 2.71 -16.71 -17.14
C LEU A 279 3.37 -18.04 -16.73
N VAL A 280 3.05 -18.56 -15.56
CA VAL A 280 3.58 -19.84 -15.08
C VAL A 280 3.08 -21.02 -15.93
N SER A 281 1.81 -21.03 -16.32
CA SER A 281 1.24 -22.09 -17.19
C SER A 281 1.86 -22.14 -18.60
N ASN A 282 2.47 -21.05 -19.04
CA ASN A 282 3.22 -20.99 -20.29
C ASN A 282 4.66 -21.53 -20.19
N ILE A 283 5.18 -21.76 -18.99
CA ILE A 283 6.49 -22.38 -18.79
C ILE A 283 6.39 -23.87 -19.14
N PRO A 284 7.30 -24.44 -19.96
CA PRO A 284 7.27 -25.88 -20.26
C PRO A 284 7.33 -26.73 -18.98
N CYS A 285 6.50 -27.76 -18.91
CA CYS A 285 6.32 -28.58 -17.69
C CYS A 285 7.59 -29.34 -17.23
N ASN A 286 8.59 -29.46 -18.10
CA ASN A 286 9.90 -30.07 -17.80
C ASN A 286 10.94 -29.07 -17.30
N VAL A 287 10.62 -27.76 -17.26
CA VAL A 287 11.49 -26.72 -16.70
C VAL A 287 11.32 -26.69 -15.18
N THR A 288 12.42 -26.64 -14.44
CA THR A 288 12.38 -26.56 -12.98
C THR A 288 12.06 -25.13 -12.53
N ILE A 289 10.99 -24.97 -11.76
CA ILE A 289 10.68 -23.70 -11.06
C ILE A 289 11.18 -23.77 -9.63
N VAL A 290 11.90 -22.74 -9.20
CA VAL A 290 12.31 -22.49 -7.81
C VAL A 290 11.39 -21.40 -7.28
N ASP A 291 10.41 -21.80 -6.46
CA ASP A 291 9.45 -20.87 -5.84
C ASP A 291 10.07 -20.27 -4.58
N GLU A 292 10.44 -19.01 -4.66
CA GLU A 292 11.09 -18.24 -3.59
C GLU A 292 10.56 -16.79 -3.63
N PRO A 293 10.56 -16.07 -2.50
CA PRO A 293 10.29 -14.63 -2.50
C PRO A 293 11.21 -13.89 -3.48
N ASN A 294 10.75 -12.78 -4.03
CA ASN A 294 11.55 -11.95 -4.93
C ASN A 294 12.88 -11.60 -4.29
N LEU A 295 13.97 -11.81 -5.02
CA LEU A 295 15.33 -11.52 -4.53
C LEU A 295 15.58 -10.04 -4.23
N THR A 296 14.72 -9.18 -4.75
CA THR A 296 14.70 -7.72 -4.55
C THR A 296 14.01 -7.29 -3.25
N LEU A 297 13.16 -8.14 -2.67
CA LEU A 297 12.26 -7.79 -1.56
C LEU A 297 13.01 -7.19 -0.35
N LEU A 298 14.01 -7.89 0.16
CA LEU A 298 14.77 -7.42 1.33
C LEU A 298 15.76 -6.30 0.98
N PRO A 299 16.56 -6.38 -0.11
CA PRO A 299 17.44 -5.28 -0.51
C PRO A 299 16.72 -3.95 -0.75
N LYS A 300 15.48 -3.98 -1.28
CA LYS A 300 14.66 -2.79 -1.48
C LYS A 300 14.12 -2.22 -0.16
N ALA A 301 13.69 -3.08 0.75
CA ALA A 301 13.14 -2.67 2.05
C ALA A 301 14.21 -2.04 2.97
N VAL A 302 15.47 -2.50 2.88
CA VAL A 302 16.61 -1.98 3.65
C VAL A 302 17.23 -0.80 2.90
N LYS A 303 16.81 0.40 3.25
CA LYS A 303 17.27 1.64 2.62
C LYS A 303 18.77 1.83 2.83
N ASN A 304 19.50 2.16 1.76
CA ASN A 304 20.91 2.54 1.85
C ASN A 304 21.07 3.91 2.53
N GLN A 305 22.31 4.31 2.83
CA GLN A 305 22.57 5.56 3.56
C GLN A 305 22.05 6.81 2.82
N THR A 306 22.17 6.84 1.48
CA THR A 306 21.68 7.95 0.65
C THR A 306 20.16 8.03 0.70
N GLU A 307 19.48 6.90 0.54
CA GLU A 307 18.01 6.83 0.64
C GLU A 307 17.53 7.26 2.04
N MET A 308 18.20 6.82 3.13
CA MET A 308 17.86 7.23 4.50
C MET A 308 18.03 8.74 4.72
N ASP A 309 19.08 9.35 4.18
CA ASP A 309 19.34 10.80 4.33
C ASP A 309 18.38 11.63 3.49
N ASN A 310 18.03 11.13 2.32
CA ASN A 310 17.02 11.71 1.45
C ASN A 310 15.62 11.63 2.09
N GLU A 311 15.21 10.49 2.64
CA GLU A 311 13.93 10.34 3.34
C GLU A 311 13.79 11.34 4.51
N ARG A 312 14.85 11.59 5.26
CA ARG A 312 14.84 12.67 6.28
C ARG A 312 14.53 14.03 5.64
N THR A 313 15.09 14.30 4.46
CA THR A 313 14.85 15.55 3.73
C THR A 313 13.40 15.64 3.22
N ALA A 314 12.87 14.56 2.65
CA ALA A 314 11.48 14.47 2.21
C ALA A 314 10.52 14.78 3.37
N HIS A 315 10.77 14.18 4.55
CA HIS A 315 9.93 14.39 5.73
C HIS A 315 10.05 15.79 6.35
N VAL A 316 11.16 16.50 6.14
CA VAL A 316 11.25 17.93 6.50
C VAL A 316 10.39 18.76 5.56
N LYS A 317 10.47 18.56 4.26
CA LYS A 317 9.66 19.26 3.25
C LYS A 317 8.16 19.03 3.48
N ASP A 318 7.77 17.77 3.65
CA ASP A 318 6.38 17.41 3.93
C ASP A 318 5.92 17.97 5.27
N GLY A 319 6.77 17.93 6.29
CA GLY A 319 6.50 18.52 7.60
C GLY A 319 6.22 20.01 7.56
N VAL A 320 6.91 20.77 6.69
CA VAL A 320 6.61 22.19 6.42
C VAL A 320 5.22 22.34 5.83
N ALA A 321 4.89 21.57 4.78
CA ALA A 321 3.59 21.62 4.12
C ALA A 321 2.44 21.27 5.08
N VAL A 322 2.57 20.17 5.82
CA VAL A 322 1.57 19.71 6.80
C VAL A 322 1.43 20.69 7.97
N THR A 323 2.52 21.28 8.45
CA THR A 323 2.47 22.31 9.52
C THR A 323 1.69 23.55 9.07
N LYS A 324 1.95 24.05 7.85
CA LYS A 324 1.19 25.16 7.22
C LYS A 324 -0.29 24.78 7.07
N PHE A 325 -0.58 23.57 6.65
CA PHE A 325 -1.94 23.05 6.48
C PHE A 325 -2.71 23.01 7.80
N ILE A 326 -2.14 22.44 8.88
CA ILE A 326 -2.78 22.38 10.19
C ILE A 326 -3.08 23.80 10.70
N ARG A 327 -2.10 24.71 10.59
CA ARG A 327 -2.30 26.11 10.95
C ARG A 327 -3.41 26.77 10.13
N TRP A 328 -3.39 26.60 8.79
CA TRP A 328 -4.41 27.15 7.92
C TRP A 328 -5.80 26.66 8.31
N MET A 329 -5.96 25.36 8.52
CA MET A 329 -7.25 24.76 8.87
C MET A 329 -7.78 25.32 10.19
N LYS A 330 -6.97 25.31 11.27
CA LYS A 330 -7.37 25.83 12.58
C LYS A 330 -7.67 27.33 12.59
N THR A 331 -7.04 28.09 11.67
CA THR A 331 -7.23 29.54 11.58
C THR A 331 -8.47 29.93 10.78
N ASN A 332 -8.87 29.11 9.79
CA ASN A 332 -9.85 29.51 8.79
C ASN A 332 -11.19 28.76 8.87
N VAL A 333 -11.25 27.59 9.52
CA VAL A 333 -12.49 26.78 9.59
C VAL A 333 -13.71 27.51 10.14
N ALA A 334 -13.51 28.50 11.04
CA ALA A 334 -14.58 29.33 11.57
C ALA A 334 -14.91 30.57 10.70
N LYS A 335 -14.10 30.86 9.67
CA LYS A 335 -14.20 32.09 8.88
C LYS A 335 -14.68 31.88 7.46
N GLU A 336 -14.39 30.73 6.90
CA GLU A 336 -14.72 30.38 5.51
C GLU A 336 -15.23 28.94 5.42
N ARG A 337 -15.96 28.66 4.34
CA ARG A 337 -16.42 27.30 4.07
C ARG A 337 -15.26 26.47 3.53
N ILE A 338 -14.77 25.56 4.34
CA ILE A 338 -13.80 24.53 3.96
C ILE A 338 -14.55 23.21 3.85
N THR A 339 -14.32 22.42 2.80
CA THR A 339 -14.85 21.07 2.64
C THR A 339 -13.73 20.05 2.70
N GLU A 340 -14.04 18.76 2.79
CA GLU A 340 -13.05 17.67 2.80
C GLU A 340 -12.19 17.73 1.53
N LEU A 341 -12.80 17.83 0.34
CA LEU A 341 -12.07 17.97 -0.94
C LEU A 341 -11.29 19.28 -1.01
N GLY A 342 -11.88 20.40 -0.54
CA GLY A 342 -11.19 21.69 -0.52
C GLY A 342 -9.96 21.70 0.41
N ALA A 343 -10.02 20.94 1.51
CA ALA A 343 -8.89 20.79 2.42
C ALA A 343 -7.79 19.90 1.81
N ALA A 344 -8.14 18.83 1.11
CA ALA A 344 -7.21 17.99 0.36
C ALA A 344 -6.45 18.81 -0.70
N GLU A 345 -7.17 19.57 -1.52
CA GLU A 345 -6.59 20.48 -2.52
C GLU A 345 -5.66 21.51 -1.89
N LYS A 346 -6.01 22.05 -0.72
CA LYS A 346 -5.16 23.02 -0.01
C LYS A 346 -3.86 22.41 0.47
N LEU A 347 -3.88 21.17 0.96
CA LEU A 347 -2.66 20.47 1.34
C LEU A 347 -1.77 20.18 0.12
N TYR A 348 -2.38 19.74 -1.00
CA TYR A 348 -1.65 19.57 -2.26
C TYR A 348 -0.94 20.86 -2.69
N GLN A 349 -1.59 22.03 -2.57
CA GLN A 349 -0.96 23.33 -2.85
C GLN A 349 0.26 23.57 -1.96
N PHE A 350 0.18 23.32 -0.64
CA PHE A 350 1.34 23.48 0.25
C PHE A 350 2.48 22.50 -0.06
N ARG A 351 2.17 21.28 -0.48
CA ARG A 351 3.16 20.30 -0.94
C ARG A 351 3.81 20.71 -2.24
N SER A 352 3.03 21.25 -3.18
CA SER A 352 3.54 21.71 -4.49
C SER A 352 4.46 22.95 -4.39
N GLU A 353 4.44 23.68 -3.26
CA GLU A 353 5.43 24.73 -2.97
C GLU A 353 6.81 24.16 -2.60
N GLN A 354 6.91 22.87 -2.27
CA GLN A 354 8.16 22.24 -1.88
C GLN A 354 8.94 21.79 -3.10
N GLU A 355 10.26 22.03 -3.08
CA GLU A 355 11.15 21.60 -4.15
C GLU A 355 11.12 20.08 -4.33
N HIS A 356 11.11 19.61 -5.57
CA HIS A 356 11.09 18.20 -5.98
C HIS A 356 9.82 17.43 -5.59
N PHE A 357 8.73 18.09 -5.24
CA PHE A 357 7.44 17.44 -5.10
C PHE A 357 6.98 16.90 -6.46
N ILE A 358 6.52 15.64 -6.47
CA ILE A 358 6.09 14.93 -7.69
C ILE A 358 4.57 14.77 -7.71
N GLY A 359 3.97 14.45 -6.57
CA GLY A 359 2.54 14.21 -6.44
C GLY A 359 2.22 13.54 -5.10
N ASP A 360 0.94 13.27 -4.86
CA ASP A 360 0.52 12.54 -3.66
C ASP A 360 1.00 11.08 -3.73
N SER A 361 1.33 10.48 -2.58
CA SER A 361 1.72 9.07 -2.46
C SER A 361 0.51 8.12 -2.41
N PHE A 362 -0.66 8.65 -2.12
CA PHE A 362 -1.98 8.01 -2.20
C PHE A 362 -3.08 9.07 -2.20
N ASP A 363 -4.31 8.68 -2.54
CA ASP A 363 -5.46 9.59 -2.50
C ASP A 363 -5.67 10.11 -1.07
N PRO A 364 -5.64 11.43 -0.82
CA PRO A 364 -5.72 11.98 0.52
C PRO A 364 -7.04 11.65 1.20
N ILE A 365 -6.97 11.23 2.45
CA ILE A 365 -8.11 11.00 3.33
C ILE A 365 -8.29 12.22 4.22
N ILE A 366 -9.22 13.09 3.87
CA ILE A 366 -9.67 14.17 4.75
C ILE A 366 -11.09 13.83 5.19
N ALA A 367 -11.23 13.39 6.44
CA ALA A 367 -12.47 12.81 6.92
C ALA A 367 -12.97 13.54 8.19
N TYR A 368 -14.13 14.19 8.09
CA TYR A 368 -14.70 14.95 9.18
C TYR A 368 -15.85 14.20 9.89
N GLY A 369 -15.84 14.24 11.23
CA GLY A 369 -16.89 13.64 12.05
C GLY A 369 -17.07 12.14 11.76
N LYS A 370 -18.27 11.72 11.37
CA LYS A 370 -18.57 10.31 11.11
C LYS A 370 -17.82 9.70 9.91
N HIS A 371 -17.37 10.50 8.95
CA HIS A 371 -16.58 10.01 7.83
C HIS A 371 -15.22 9.47 8.31
N ALA A 372 -14.67 10.02 9.38
CA ALA A 372 -13.42 9.54 9.97
C ALA A 372 -13.51 8.12 10.56
N ALA A 373 -14.72 7.61 10.81
CA ALA A 373 -14.92 6.22 11.21
C ALA A 373 -14.70 5.19 10.07
N ILE A 374 -14.64 5.66 8.83
CA ILE A 374 -14.33 4.84 7.65
C ILE A 374 -12.82 4.91 7.43
N VAL A 375 -12.11 3.83 7.74
CA VAL A 375 -10.63 3.80 7.80
C VAL A 375 -9.96 4.30 6.52
N HIS A 376 -10.47 3.89 5.37
CA HIS A 376 -10.01 4.30 4.03
C HIS A 376 -11.09 5.13 3.33
N TYR A 377 -11.59 6.18 4.02
CA TYR A 377 -12.53 7.11 3.43
C TYR A 377 -11.90 7.84 2.24
N SER A 378 -12.66 8.02 1.19
CA SER A 378 -12.29 8.89 0.07
C SER A 378 -13.48 9.79 -0.24
N ALA A 379 -13.31 11.09 -0.07
CA ALA A 379 -14.33 12.06 -0.41
C ALA A 379 -14.57 12.07 -1.93
N THR A 380 -15.84 12.17 -2.32
CA THR A 380 -16.27 12.38 -3.71
C THR A 380 -17.13 13.63 -3.79
N GLU A 381 -17.43 14.12 -4.98
CA GLU A 381 -18.33 15.27 -5.14
C GLU A 381 -19.69 15.05 -4.46
N GLU A 382 -20.16 13.79 -4.39
CA GLU A 382 -21.46 13.43 -3.77
C GLU A 382 -21.36 13.31 -2.24
N THR A 383 -20.19 12.97 -1.70
CA THR A 383 -20.00 12.74 -0.26
C THR A 383 -19.31 13.89 0.46
N ASP A 384 -18.76 14.85 -0.30
CA ASP A 384 -18.03 16.01 0.23
C ASP A 384 -18.90 16.86 1.18
N ILE A 385 -18.41 17.07 2.39
CA ILE A 385 -19.11 17.85 3.42
C ILE A 385 -18.25 19.02 3.90
N PRO A 386 -18.91 20.11 4.38
CA PRO A 386 -18.19 21.20 5.01
C PRO A 386 -17.68 20.79 6.39
N LEU A 387 -16.46 21.22 6.71
CA LEU A 387 -15.89 21.16 8.04
C LEU A 387 -16.48 22.29 8.90
N GLU A 388 -16.77 21.98 10.15
CA GLU A 388 -17.28 22.96 11.11
C GLU A 388 -16.24 23.26 12.20
N ALA A 389 -16.31 24.43 12.82
CA ALA A 389 -15.43 24.82 13.93
C ALA A 389 -15.80 24.08 15.24
N ARG A 390 -15.89 22.75 15.17
CA ARG A 390 -16.16 21.83 16.28
C ARG A 390 -15.64 20.43 15.95
N GLY A 391 -15.39 19.62 16.98
CA GLY A 391 -14.96 18.23 16.78
C GLY A 391 -13.58 18.14 16.15
N MET A 392 -13.38 17.07 15.38
CA MET A 392 -12.08 16.72 14.81
C MET A 392 -12.21 16.35 13.33
N VAL A 393 -11.13 16.56 12.56
CA VAL A 393 -10.92 16.02 11.23
C VAL A 393 -9.70 15.10 11.25
N LEU A 394 -9.83 13.92 10.67
CA LEU A 394 -8.73 13.02 10.39
C LEU A 394 -8.16 13.39 9.02
N ALA A 395 -6.88 13.72 8.95
CA ALA A 395 -6.15 14.01 7.72
C ALA A 395 -5.02 13.00 7.59
N ASP A 396 -5.19 12.03 6.69
CA ASP A 396 -4.24 10.99 6.35
C ASP A 396 -3.79 11.21 4.90
N THR A 397 -2.50 11.47 4.71
CA THR A 397 -1.99 12.01 3.46
C THR A 397 -0.50 11.74 3.33
N GLY A 398 -0.02 11.71 2.11
CA GLY A 398 1.41 11.55 1.85
C GLY A 398 1.83 12.18 0.53
N GLY A 399 3.12 12.32 0.32
CA GLY A 399 3.68 12.89 -0.90
C GLY A 399 4.91 12.16 -1.41
N HIS A 400 5.06 12.13 -2.72
CA HIS A 400 6.28 11.72 -3.41
C HIS A 400 7.17 12.91 -3.68
N TYR A 401 8.42 12.78 -3.32
CA TYR A 401 9.52 13.71 -3.61
C TYR A 401 10.65 12.94 -4.28
N LEU A 402 11.56 13.60 -4.99
CA LEU A 402 12.77 12.92 -5.48
C LEU A 402 13.59 12.33 -4.33
N GLU A 403 13.43 12.87 -3.14
CA GLU A 403 14.06 12.44 -1.90
C GLU A 403 13.36 11.27 -1.20
N GLY A 404 12.17 10.86 -1.64
CA GLY A 404 11.48 9.71 -1.03
C GLY A 404 9.97 9.82 -1.01
N THR A 405 9.34 9.02 -0.16
CA THR A 405 7.89 8.93 0.00
C THR A 405 7.51 9.23 1.43
N THR A 406 6.50 10.08 1.64
CA THR A 406 5.96 10.37 2.96
C THR A 406 4.57 9.76 3.12
N ASP A 407 4.24 9.47 4.38
CA ASP A 407 2.95 9.03 4.86
C ASP A 407 2.73 9.61 6.26
N ILE A 408 1.61 10.28 6.47
CA ILE A 408 1.33 10.95 7.72
C ILE A 408 -0.16 11.07 7.99
N THR A 409 -0.59 10.63 9.15
CA THR A 409 -1.92 10.97 9.66
C THR A 409 -1.84 11.93 10.85
N ARG A 410 -2.68 12.96 10.80
CA ARG A 410 -2.98 13.82 11.96
C ARG A 410 -4.48 13.95 12.15
N THR A 411 -4.94 13.63 13.36
CA THR A 411 -6.28 14.05 13.79
C THR A 411 -6.17 15.47 14.34
N ILE A 412 -6.90 16.40 13.73
CA ILE A 412 -6.82 17.84 14.00
C ILE A 412 -8.11 18.29 14.67
N VAL A 413 -8.00 18.95 15.79
CA VAL A 413 -9.13 19.53 16.54
C VAL A 413 -9.53 20.86 15.91
N LEU A 414 -10.78 20.96 15.46
CA LEU A 414 -11.31 22.15 14.80
C LEU A 414 -12.09 23.07 15.75
N GLY A 415 -12.39 22.62 16.96
CA GLY A 415 -13.11 23.38 17.97
C GLY A 415 -13.45 22.53 19.20
N PRO A 416 -14.53 22.78 19.93
CA PRO A 416 -14.87 22.02 21.12
C PRO A 416 -14.97 20.51 20.83
N VAL A 417 -14.31 19.71 21.66
CA VAL A 417 -14.35 18.25 21.66
C VAL A 417 -14.86 17.72 23.00
N THR A 418 -15.47 16.55 22.97
CA THR A 418 -16.00 15.87 24.16
C THR A 418 -14.89 15.18 24.95
N GLU A 419 -15.16 14.86 26.22
CA GLU A 419 -14.24 14.06 27.06
C GLU A 419 -14.00 12.66 26.46
N LYS A 420 -15.01 12.10 25.76
CA LYS A 420 -14.89 10.82 25.03
C LYS A 420 -13.88 10.93 23.91
N GLU A 421 -13.95 11.97 23.08
CA GLU A 421 -13.01 12.21 21.98
C GLU A 421 -11.59 12.42 22.51
N LYS A 422 -11.40 13.25 23.55
CA LYS A 422 -10.08 13.44 24.18
C LYS A 422 -9.51 12.15 24.75
N LYS A 423 -10.35 11.32 25.37
CA LYS A 423 -9.95 10.03 25.92
C LYS A 423 -9.31 9.15 24.86
N TYR A 424 -9.98 8.96 23.73
CA TYR A 424 -9.48 8.10 22.67
C TYR A 424 -8.37 8.74 21.85
N PHE A 425 -8.42 10.06 21.64
CA PHE A 425 -7.32 10.81 21.04
C PHE A 425 -6.00 10.58 21.81
N THR A 426 -6.08 10.72 23.13
CA THR A 426 -4.92 10.53 24.00
C THR A 426 -4.45 9.07 24.02
N ALA A 427 -5.38 8.10 24.04
CA ALA A 427 -5.01 6.68 24.03
C ALA A 427 -4.28 6.29 22.73
N VAL A 428 -4.76 6.74 21.57
CA VAL A 428 -4.09 6.51 20.28
C VAL A 428 -2.71 7.18 20.23
N LEU A 429 -2.61 8.44 20.68
CA LEU A 429 -1.33 9.15 20.76
C LEU A 429 -0.31 8.44 21.68
N ARG A 430 -0.75 7.94 22.84
CA ARG A 430 0.10 7.15 23.74
C ARG A 430 0.65 5.91 23.03
N GLY A 431 -0.18 5.23 22.25
CA GLY A 431 0.23 4.07 21.44
C GLY A 431 1.35 4.41 20.47
N ASN A 432 1.17 5.45 19.66
CA ASN A 432 2.17 5.93 18.72
C ASN A 432 3.49 6.31 19.43
N LEU A 433 3.44 7.09 20.48
CA LEU A 433 4.63 7.50 21.23
C LEU A 433 5.38 6.30 21.86
N ASN A 434 4.66 5.31 22.36
CA ASN A 434 5.25 4.14 23.00
C ASN A 434 5.96 3.24 21.98
N LEU A 435 5.38 3.04 20.79
CA LEU A 435 6.00 2.27 19.71
C LEU A 435 7.20 3.00 19.13
N ALA A 436 7.07 4.29 18.79
CA ALA A 436 8.17 5.12 18.30
C ALA A 436 9.39 5.16 19.25
N ALA A 437 9.15 5.10 20.56
CA ALA A 437 10.21 5.09 21.59
C ALA A 437 10.73 3.70 21.96
N ALA A 438 10.36 2.66 21.19
CA ALA A 438 10.76 1.29 21.46
C ALA A 438 12.27 1.11 21.32
N LYS A 439 12.85 0.39 22.28
CA LYS A 439 14.19 -0.16 22.21
C LYS A 439 14.09 -1.67 22.37
N PHE A 440 14.61 -2.41 21.41
CA PHE A 440 14.42 -3.83 21.33
C PHE A 440 15.69 -4.57 20.88
N LYS A 441 15.75 -5.84 21.15
CA LYS A 441 16.89 -6.68 20.76
C LYS A 441 16.79 -7.03 19.28
N TYR A 442 17.90 -7.01 18.56
CA TYR A 442 17.97 -7.52 17.18
C TYR A 442 17.44 -8.95 17.09
N GLY A 443 16.67 -9.23 16.07
CA GLY A 443 15.91 -10.46 15.87
C GLY A 443 14.42 -10.33 16.20
N CYS A 444 13.98 -9.19 16.77
CA CYS A 444 12.56 -8.89 16.87
C CYS A 444 11.95 -8.59 15.50
N THR A 445 10.68 -8.94 15.38
CA THR A 445 9.82 -8.61 14.27
C THR A 445 8.78 -7.57 14.71
N GLY A 446 8.03 -7.00 13.78
CA GLY A 446 6.93 -6.09 14.13
C GLY A 446 5.86 -6.72 15.01
N LEU A 447 5.67 -8.05 14.93
CA LEU A 447 4.78 -8.81 15.80
C LEU A 447 5.12 -8.65 17.30
N ASN A 448 6.41 -8.54 17.63
CA ASN A 448 6.87 -8.39 19.01
C ASN A 448 6.60 -7.00 19.58
N LEU A 449 6.40 -6.00 18.72
CA LEU A 449 6.34 -4.59 19.08
C LEU A 449 4.94 -3.98 18.98
N ASP A 450 4.05 -4.55 18.19
CA ASP A 450 2.69 -4.04 17.94
C ASP A 450 1.91 -3.73 19.22
N TYR A 451 2.07 -4.55 20.26
CA TYR A 451 1.43 -4.33 21.57
C TYR A 451 1.75 -2.94 22.17
N LEU A 452 2.91 -2.36 21.87
CA LEU A 452 3.26 -1.04 22.39
C LEU A 452 2.29 0.04 21.89
N ALA A 453 1.79 -0.11 20.68
CA ALA A 453 0.78 0.78 20.09
C ALA A 453 -0.64 0.41 20.55
N ARG A 454 -1.00 -0.88 20.59
CA ARG A 454 -2.37 -1.31 20.95
C ARG A 454 -2.63 -1.27 22.46
N GLY A 455 -1.61 -1.44 23.28
CA GLY A 455 -1.75 -1.55 24.73
C GLY A 455 -2.67 -0.52 25.37
N PRO A 456 -2.49 0.80 25.09
CA PRO A 456 -3.36 1.83 25.66
C PRO A 456 -4.85 1.71 25.29
N LEU A 457 -5.20 1.17 24.11
CA LEU A 457 -6.58 0.88 23.72
C LEU A 457 -7.07 -0.42 24.34
N TRP A 458 -6.26 -1.47 24.38
CA TRP A 458 -6.63 -2.74 25.01
C TRP A 458 -6.87 -2.61 26.53
N GLU A 459 -6.17 -1.70 27.21
CA GLU A 459 -6.46 -1.32 28.62
C GLU A 459 -7.89 -0.77 28.78
N LEU A 460 -8.46 -0.19 27.72
CA LEU A 460 -9.84 0.32 27.69
C LEU A 460 -10.86 -0.71 27.17
N GLY A 461 -10.41 -1.91 26.77
CA GLY A 461 -11.25 -2.92 26.11
C GLY A 461 -11.58 -2.62 24.68
N GLU A 462 -10.81 -1.74 24.02
CA GLU A 462 -11.01 -1.26 22.65
C GLU A 462 -9.87 -1.73 21.72
N ASP A 463 -10.11 -1.72 20.40
CA ASP A 463 -9.13 -2.13 19.40
C ASP A 463 -9.41 -1.45 18.04
N TYR A 464 -8.55 -1.70 17.04
CA TYR A 464 -8.71 -1.33 15.65
C TYR A 464 -8.42 -2.52 14.73
N ASN A 465 -9.08 -2.55 13.55
CA ASN A 465 -9.10 -3.71 12.65
C ASN A 465 -8.07 -3.68 11.51
N HIS A 466 -7.12 -2.74 11.54
CA HIS A 466 -6.02 -2.69 10.56
C HIS A 466 -4.67 -3.05 11.21
N GLY A 467 -3.62 -3.17 10.41
CA GLY A 467 -2.25 -3.27 10.90
C GLY A 467 -1.83 -1.98 11.59
N THR A 468 -0.96 -2.07 12.57
CA THR A 468 -0.39 -0.86 13.23
C THR A 468 0.62 -0.14 12.34
N GLY A 469 1.10 -0.80 11.29
CA GLY A 469 2.02 -0.19 10.34
C GLY A 469 2.50 -1.15 9.24
N HIS A 470 3.01 -0.55 8.18
CA HIS A 470 3.55 -1.19 6.99
C HIS A 470 4.90 -0.58 6.61
N GLY A 471 5.68 -1.29 5.79
CA GLY A 471 6.88 -0.71 5.18
C GLY A 471 6.52 0.35 4.14
N VAL A 472 7.48 1.24 3.85
CA VAL A 472 7.32 2.34 2.89
C VAL A 472 8.45 2.30 1.87
N GLY A 473 8.10 2.46 0.59
CA GLY A 473 9.04 2.48 -0.52
C GLY A 473 9.73 3.83 -0.70
N TYR A 474 10.95 3.83 -1.25
CA TYR A 474 11.68 5.05 -1.58
C TYR A 474 11.27 5.56 -2.97
N LEU A 475 10.46 6.61 -3.02
CA LEU A 475 9.82 7.10 -4.26
C LEU A 475 9.21 5.90 -5.03
N LEU A 476 8.45 5.09 -4.30
CA LEU A 476 7.75 3.88 -4.74
C LEU A 476 6.45 3.73 -3.94
N ASN A 477 5.86 2.54 -3.92
CA ASN A 477 4.60 2.30 -3.23
C ASN A 477 4.67 2.73 -1.76
N VAL A 478 3.66 3.46 -1.32
CA VAL A 478 3.52 3.85 0.10
C VAL A 478 3.42 2.59 0.98
N HIS A 479 2.71 1.56 0.52
CA HIS A 479 2.70 0.24 1.16
C HIS A 479 3.76 -0.66 0.53
N GLU A 480 4.89 -0.84 1.19
CA GLU A 480 5.99 -1.70 0.73
C GLU A 480 6.32 -2.78 1.76
N GLY A 481 6.20 -4.04 1.36
CA GLY A 481 6.68 -5.15 2.19
C GLY A 481 8.22 -5.23 2.25
N PRO A 482 8.79 -6.11 3.12
CA PRO A 482 8.08 -7.09 3.92
C PRO A 482 7.75 -6.65 5.36
N ASN A 483 8.34 -5.57 5.88
CA ASN A 483 8.20 -5.13 7.26
C ASN A 483 6.82 -4.54 7.56
N SER A 484 6.32 -4.82 8.75
CA SER A 484 5.03 -4.30 9.23
C SER A 484 4.94 -4.42 10.75
N PHE A 485 4.06 -3.62 11.38
CA PHE A 485 3.61 -3.85 12.75
C PHE A 485 2.22 -4.47 12.74
N ARG A 486 2.08 -5.68 13.30
CA ARG A 486 0.81 -6.41 13.38
C ARG A 486 0.79 -7.29 14.61
N TRP A 487 -0.35 -7.40 15.28
CA TRP A 487 -0.49 -8.24 16.47
C TRP A 487 -0.54 -9.76 16.17
N LYS A 488 -0.77 -10.12 14.90
CA LYS A 488 -0.78 -11.52 14.41
C LYS A 488 -0.11 -11.61 13.04
N ASN A 489 0.52 -12.73 12.74
CA ASN A 489 1.02 -13.01 11.40
C ASN A 489 -0.12 -13.19 10.41
N LEU A 490 0.09 -12.73 9.19
CA LEU A 490 -0.76 -13.10 8.06
C LEU A 490 -0.47 -14.55 7.66
N PRO A 491 -1.49 -15.33 7.28
CA PRO A 491 -1.27 -16.70 6.80
C PRO A 491 -0.27 -16.73 5.64
N GLY A 492 0.74 -17.62 5.76
CA GLY A 492 1.77 -17.78 4.72
C GLY A 492 2.79 -16.66 4.59
N ASN A 493 2.69 -15.59 5.41
CA ASN A 493 3.62 -14.44 5.36
C ASN A 493 4.09 -14.09 6.79
N PRO A 494 5.12 -14.76 7.32
CA PRO A 494 5.68 -14.45 8.62
C PRO A 494 6.33 -13.06 8.61
N ALA A 495 6.16 -12.30 9.68
CA ALA A 495 6.81 -11.00 9.83
C ALA A 495 8.34 -11.15 9.80
N PRO A 496 9.07 -10.37 8.97
CA PRO A 496 10.52 -10.40 8.91
C PRO A 496 11.15 -9.79 10.17
N VAL A 497 12.42 -10.11 10.40
CA VAL A 497 13.24 -9.39 11.36
C VAL A 497 13.39 -7.95 10.91
N LEU A 498 13.27 -7.00 11.86
CA LEU A 498 13.47 -5.59 11.59
C LEU A 498 14.97 -5.29 11.44
N GLU A 499 15.36 -4.86 10.24
CA GLU A 499 16.73 -4.51 9.88
C GLU A 499 16.98 -3.00 9.96
N GLU A 500 18.23 -2.60 10.19
CA GLU A 500 18.64 -1.19 10.06
C GLU A 500 18.38 -0.69 8.62
N GLY A 501 17.74 0.46 8.47
CA GLY A 501 17.36 1.00 7.16
C GLY A 501 15.91 0.71 6.75
N MET A 502 15.20 -0.17 7.46
CA MET A 502 13.77 -0.36 7.22
C MET A 502 12.97 0.84 7.74
N ILE A 503 12.07 1.36 6.91
CA ILE A 503 11.10 2.41 7.27
C ILE A 503 9.74 1.74 7.41
N THR A 504 9.04 2.03 8.53
CA THR A 504 7.73 1.44 8.83
C THR A 504 6.79 2.52 9.36
N SER A 505 5.52 2.52 8.96
CA SER A 505 4.52 3.40 9.57
C SER A 505 4.20 2.95 11.00
N ASP A 506 3.85 3.92 11.85
CA ASP A 506 3.39 3.74 13.23
C ASP A 506 2.07 4.51 13.33
N GLU A 507 0.95 3.82 13.03
CA GLU A 507 -0.37 4.41 12.74
C GLU A 507 -1.52 3.79 13.56
N PRO A 508 -1.43 3.70 14.89
CA PRO A 508 -2.57 3.27 15.69
C PRO A 508 -3.79 4.17 15.44
N GLY A 509 -4.98 3.59 15.53
CA GLY A 509 -6.24 4.30 15.33
C GLY A 509 -7.35 3.83 16.26
N TYR A 510 -8.46 4.59 16.28
CA TYR A 510 -9.71 4.22 16.92
C TYR A 510 -10.88 4.76 16.09
N TYR A 511 -11.86 3.91 15.80
CA TYR A 511 -12.94 4.23 14.87
C TYR A 511 -14.28 3.83 15.47
N LEU A 512 -15.16 4.81 15.64
CA LEU A 512 -16.50 4.60 16.19
C LEU A 512 -17.54 4.93 15.13
N GLU A 513 -18.19 3.89 14.62
CA GLU A 513 -19.16 4.00 13.55
C GLU A 513 -20.24 5.05 13.83
N ASN A 514 -20.51 5.91 12.84
CA ASN A 514 -21.43 7.04 12.89
C ASN A 514 -21.06 8.16 13.89
N GLU A 515 -19.91 8.12 14.54
CA GLU A 515 -19.46 9.17 15.46
C GLU A 515 -18.18 9.85 14.96
N PHE A 516 -17.01 9.23 15.14
CA PHE A 516 -15.70 9.80 14.78
C PHE A 516 -14.65 8.72 14.57
N GLY A 517 -13.54 9.10 13.94
CA GLY A 517 -12.31 8.31 13.87
C GLY A 517 -11.09 9.12 14.26
N ILE A 518 -10.10 8.45 14.79
CA ILE A 518 -8.81 9.01 15.23
C ILE A 518 -7.71 8.10 14.69
N ARG A 519 -6.71 8.68 14.05
CA ARG A 519 -5.45 8.03 13.70
C ARG A 519 -4.31 9.02 13.91
N HIS A 520 -3.22 8.57 14.48
CA HIS A 520 -1.98 9.32 14.59
C HIS A 520 -0.88 8.49 13.98
N GLU A 521 -0.15 9.08 13.06
CA GLU A 521 0.85 8.37 12.30
C GLU A 521 2.15 9.13 12.16
N ASN A 522 3.24 8.41 12.34
CA ASN A 522 4.58 8.81 11.96
C ASN A 522 5.26 7.65 11.21
N LEU A 523 6.11 7.95 10.25
CA LEU A 523 7.07 6.98 9.76
C LEU A 523 8.27 6.89 10.71
N VAL A 524 8.72 5.66 10.98
CA VAL A 524 9.86 5.38 11.84
C VAL A 524 10.93 4.58 11.08
N LEU A 525 12.18 5.04 11.18
CA LEU A 525 13.35 4.39 10.61
C LEU A 525 14.01 3.48 11.66
N CYS A 526 14.14 2.20 11.36
CA CYS A 526 14.85 1.25 12.21
C CYS A 526 16.36 1.51 12.17
N LYS A 527 16.99 1.61 13.34
CA LYS A 527 18.42 1.90 13.51
C LYS A 527 19.05 1.00 14.56
N LYS A 528 20.35 0.78 14.44
CA LYS A 528 21.15 0.19 15.53
C LYS A 528 21.24 1.16 16.69
N ALA A 529 20.95 0.65 17.89
CA ALA A 529 21.28 1.26 19.17
C ALA A 529 22.59 0.67 19.69
N GLU A 530 22.80 0.68 21.01
CA GLU A 530 24.04 0.13 21.58
C GLU A 530 24.14 -1.39 21.45
N LYS A 531 25.37 -1.87 21.35
CA LYS A 531 25.72 -3.28 21.49
C LYS A 531 26.14 -3.56 22.94
N THR A 532 25.51 -4.55 23.56
CA THR A 532 25.77 -4.95 24.94
C THR A 532 26.26 -6.41 24.99
N PRO A 533 26.66 -6.93 26.17
CA PRO A 533 26.93 -8.37 26.30
C PRO A 533 25.74 -9.26 25.95
N PHE A 534 24.51 -8.73 25.96
CA PHE A 534 23.31 -9.45 25.58
C PHE A 534 23.02 -9.43 24.06
N GLY A 535 23.83 -8.74 23.26
CA GLY A 535 23.73 -8.61 21.80
C GLY A 535 23.46 -7.20 21.32
N GLN A 536 23.15 -7.08 20.04
CA GLN A 536 22.78 -5.82 19.41
C GLN A 536 21.37 -5.40 19.81
N PHE A 537 21.19 -4.15 20.23
CA PHE A 537 19.88 -3.51 20.40
C PHE A 537 19.58 -2.61 19.20
N MET A 538 18.29 -2.44 18.95
CA MET A 538 17.73 -1.61 17.88
C MET A 538 16.80 -0.57 18.52
N CYS A 539 16.55 0.51 17.78
CA CYS A 539 15.59 1.56 18.15
C CYS A 539 14.99 2.15 16.88
N PHE A 540 14.02 3.04 17.06
CA PHE A 540 13.43 3.80 15.97
C PHE A 540 13.84 5.28 16.02
N GLU A 541 13.98 5.87 14.84
CA GLU A 541 14.09 7.31 14.62
C GLU A 541 12.79 7.78 13.94
N PRO A 542 11.93 8.59 14.59
CA PRO A 542 10.81 9.22 13.90
C PRO A 542 11.31 10.13 12.77
N LEU A 543 10.84 9.88 11.55
CA LEU A 543 11.13 10.68 10.35
C LEU A 543 10.14 11.83 10.22
N THR A 544 8.86 11.58 10.45
CA THR A 544 7.77 12.55 10.31
C THR A 544 7.96 13.76 11.23
N MET A 545 7.91 14.97 10.65
CA MET A 545 8.19 16.23 11.34
C MET A 545 6.98 17.19 11.32
N ALA A 546 5.87 16.77 11.96
CA ALA A 546 4.67 17.60 12.11
C ALA A 546 4.11 17.48 13.54
N PRO A 547 3.52 18.54 14.11
CA PRO A 547 3.03 18.51 15.49
C PRO A 547 1.79 17.61 15.62
N PHE A 548 1.64 16.94 16.76
CA PHE A 548 0.36 16.43 17.21
C PHE A 548 -0.47 17.56 17.81
N ASP A 549 -1.78 17.51 17.65
CA ASP A 549 -2.65 18.59 18.13
C ASP A 549 -2.92 18.47 19.64
N LEU A 550 -2.34 19.38 20.42
CA LEU A 550 -2.47 19.38 21.88
C LEU A 550 -3.89 19.69 22.38
N ASP A 551 -4.77 20.23 21.54
CA ASP A 551 -6.16 20.52 21.95
C ASP A 551 -7.00 19.24 22.12
N GLY A 552 -6.57 18.12 21.49
CA GLY A 552 -7.16 16.80 21.69
C GLY A 552 -6.57 16.00 22.85
N VAL A 553 -5.47 16.45 23.43
CA VAL A 553 -4.74 15.71 24.48
C VAL A 553 -5.32 16.00 25.87
N ASP A 554 -5.53 14.93 26.66
CA ASP A 554 -5.72 14.99 28.09
C ASP A 554 -4.43 14.55 28.80
N PRO A 555 -3.61 15.51 29.32
CA PRO A 555 -2.34 15.18 29.95
C PRO A 555 -2.48 14.29 31.20
N GLN A 556 -3.67 14.25 31.83
CA GLN A 556 -3.91 13.44 33.03
C GLN A 556 -3.98 11.94 32.72
N GLN A 557 -4.27 11.60 31.46
CA GLN A 557 -4.29 10.21 30.97
C GLN A 557 -2.89 9.72 30.54
N MET A 558 -1.89 10.60 30.51
CA MET A 558 -0.53 10.28 30.12
C MET A 558 0.38 10.08 31.33
N SER A 559 1.23 9.07 31.28
CA SER A 559 2.32 8.91 32.23
C SER A 559 3.37 10.02 32.05
N ASP A 560 4.21 10.24 33.08
CA ASP A 560 5.34 11.18 33.00
C ASP A 560 6.30 10.84 31.85
N ARG A 561 6.46 9.55 31.55
CA ARG A 561 7.27 9.08 30.41
C ARG A 561 6.66 9.52 29.08
N GLU A 562 5.37 9.31 28.89
CA GLU A 562 4.68 9.66 27.65
C GLU A 562 4.65 11.17 27.40
N ARG A 563 4.41 12.00 28.46
CA ARG A 563 4.53 13.46 28.34
C ARG A 563 5.94 13.89 27.93
N LYS A 564 6.98 13.32 28.54
CA LYS A 564 8.37 13.60 28.17
C LYS A 564 8.67 13.21 26.72
N LEU A 565 8.13 12.08 26.23
CA LEU A 565 8.29 11.66 24.84
C LEU A 565 7.61 12.65 23.88
N LEU A 566 6.38 13.07 24.16
CA LEU A 566 5.67 14.06 23.37
C LEU A 566 6.41 15.41 23.35
N ASN A 567 6.83 15.91 24.49
CA ASN A 567 7.57 17.17 24.58
C ASN A 567 8.91 17.11 23.81
N ALA A 568 9.63 15.99 23.90
CA ALA A 568 10.87 15.78 23.15
C ALA A 568 10.63 15.71 21.62
N TYR A 569 9.57 15.03 21.21
CA TYR A 569 9.16 14.99 19.80
C TYR A 569 8.76 16.39 19.31
N HIS A 570 7.92 17.11 20.04
CA HIS A 570 7.50 18.46 19.68
C HIS A 570 8.68 19.44 19.63
N LYS A 571 9.63 19.32 20.56
CA LYS A 571 10.86 20.11 20.47
C LYS A 571 11.64 19.83 19.20
N LYS A 572 11.80 18.54 18.82
CA LYS A 572 12.46 18.15 17.56
C LYS A 572 11.72 18.73 16.35
N VAL A 573 10.38 18.65 16.32
CA VAL A 573 9.54 19.25 15.27
C VAL A 573 9.78 20.75 15.16
N TYR A 574 9.72 21.48 16.30
CA TYR A 574 9.94 22.92 16.30
C TYR A 574 11.34 23.29 15.78
N ASP A 575 12.37 22.64 16.33
CA ASP A 575 13.76 22.92 15.95
C ASP A 575 14.03 22.64 14.46
N THR A 576 13.39 21.60 13.90
CA THR A 576 13.58 21.18 12.51
C THR A 576 12.77 22.04 11.53
N ILE A 577 11.50 22.31 11.82
CA ILE A 577 10.57 22.95 10.88
C ILE A 577 10.59 24.48 10.96
N SER A 578 10.80 25.06 12.14
CA SER A 578 10.73 26.51 12.32
C SER A 578 11.66 27.33 11.43
N PRO A 579 12.86 26.86 10.98
CA PRO A 579 13.70 27.63 10.05
C PRO A 579 13.08 27.87 8.67
N TYR A 580 12.12 27.05 8.25
CA TYR A 580 11.47 27.12 6.94
C TYR A 580 10.14 27.88 6.96
N LEU A 581 9.73 28.41 8.11
CA LEU A 581 8.44 29.06 8.31
C LEU A 581 8.57 30.58 8.40
N GLU A 582 7.53 31.28 7.94
CA GLU A 582 7.37 32.72 8.14
C GLU A 582 7.18 33.06 9.63
N LYS A 583 7.35 34.32 9.99
CA LYS A 583 7.37 34.75 11.39
C LYS A 583 6.11 34.37 12.18
N ASP A 584 4.94 34.55 11.61
CA ASP A 584 3.67 34.25 12.24
C ASP A 584 3.35 32.73 12.25
N GLU A 585 3.81 31.99 11.26
CA GLU A 585 3.74 30.53 11.22
C GLU A 585 4.65 29.91 12.30
N LYS A 586 5.85 30.46 12.45
CA LYS A 586 6.81 30.05 13.49
C LYS A 586 6.28 30.29 14.90
N GLU A 587 5.64 31.44 15.15
CA GLU A 587 5.04 31.70 16.45
C GLU A 587 3.86 30.77 16.72
N TRP A 588 3.04 30.46 15.70
CA TRP A 588 1.99 29.47 15.81
C TRP A 588 2.55 28.08 16.14
N LEU A 589 3.59 27.63 15.41
CA LEU A 589 4.22 26.32 15.64
C LEU A 589 4.79 26.22 17.07
N LYS A 590 5.37 27.32 17.60
CA LYS A 590 5.86 27.38 18.97
C LYS A 590 4.75 27.11 20.00
N GLN A 591 3.54 27.62 19.74
CA GLN A 591 2.39 27.35 20.61
C GLN A 591 1.86 25.92 20.41
N ALA A 592 1.82 25.43 19.17
CA ALA A 592 1.38 24.08 18.85
C ALA A 592 2.32 23.00 19.44
N THR A 593 3.59 23.32 19.62
CA THR A 593 4.63 22.40 20.19
C THR A 593 5.03 22.72 21.62
N ARG A 594 4.21 23.48 22.35
CA ARG A 594 4.48 23.81 23.78
C ARG A 594 4.55 22.55 24.64
N GLU A 595 5.31 22.61 25.72
CA GLU A 595 5.34 21.53 26.72
C GLU A 595 4.00 21.37 27.45
N ILE A 596 3.68 20.11 27.81
CA ILE A 596 2.50 19.75 28.63
C ILE A 596 2.89 18.96 29.87
#